data_b56cac791dbce3f67f54b855bfe45541
#
_entry.id   b56cac791dbce3f67f54b855bfe45541
#
_cell.length_a   1.000
_cell.length_b   1.000
_cell.length_c   1.000
_cell.angle_alpha   90.00
_cell.angle_beta   90.00
_cell.angle_gamma   90.00
#
_symmetry.space_group_name_H-M   'P 1'
#
loop_
_entity.id
_entity.type
_entity.pdbx_description
1 polymer ?
#
loop_
_entity_poly.entity_id
_entity_poly.type
_entity_poly.pdbx_seq_one_letter_code
_entity_poly.pdbx_strand_id
1 'polypeptide(L)'
;MALHSSTWWPPARQLVRDDSIVQESIRKTQHRQDFEKTVKEQLQQKHAQRRQKILVVANRLPTSAKCNSEGEWIFEKASGGLVSCLSGLQCAGVFDMVWIGWPGAIIPESDHLIVAERAQVQNWYPVFLSQELITDYYNGFANNVLWPLLHYIMPPFDNGVTDCSTTQWEAYKKANELFVEAILQVYEDDDYVWVHDYHLMLVPGLLRDRKPDCNIGWFLHTPFPSAEVYRTLPWRTEIIESLLHSNLLGFHVYDYLRHFLSSCVQLTSLEISAHTVDATSIGGCIVTCATVPIGISPADFTDSLEIDEVKEQIKLLKEQYGERRVILGIDRLDYMKGIPHKLMAFDCFLTDHPEWVGEC
;
A
#
# COMPACT_ATOMS: atom_id res chain seq x y z
N MET A 1 -9.65 44.83 32.32
CA MET A 1 -10.60 44.21 31.38
C MET A 1 -10.31 42.74 31.40
N ALA A 2 -11.17 42.00 32.09
CA ALA A 2 -11.04 40.56 32.27
C ALA A 2 -11.51 39.83 31.01
N LEU A 3 -10.65 39.05 30.39
CA LEU A 3 -11.05 38.13 29.33
C LEU A 3 -11.48 36.82 29.96
N HIS A 4 -12.74 36.47 29.74
CA HIS A 4 -13.37 35.23 30.19
C HIS A 4 -12.67 34.02 29.57
N SER A 5 -12.16 33.14 30.45
CA SER A 5 -11.77 31.78 30.11
C SER A 5 -13.02 30.95 29.81
N SER A 6 -13.33 30.73 28.53
CA SER A 6 -14.34 29.75 28.13
C SER A 6 -13.68 28.39 28.09
N THR A 7 -13.96 27.58 29.11
CA THR A 7 -13.64 26.15 29.15
C THR A 7 -14.43 25.43 28.05
N TRP A 8 -13.72 24.99 27.03
CA TRP A 8 -14.28 24.27 25.86
C TRP A 8 -14.32 22.74 26.05
N TRP A 9 -14.18 22.24 27.26
CA TRP A 9 -14.22 20.79 27.47
C TRP A 9 -15.30 20.44 28.50
N PRO A 10 -16.27 19.60 28.13
CA PRO A 10 -17.27 19.14 29.09
C PRO A 10 -16.61 18.18 30.12
N PRO A 11 -17.08 18.16 31.37
CA PRO A 11 -16.56 17.28 32.42
C PRO A 11 -16.68 15.82 31.99
N ALA A 12 -15.69 15.00 32.33
CA ALA A 12 -15.65 13.58 32.06
C ALA A 12 -16.94 12.93 32.61
N ARG A 13 -17.87 12.60 31.73
CA ARG A 13 -19.03 11.79 32.11
C ARG A 13 -18.52 10.38 32.41
N GLN A 14 -18.82 9.90 33.59
CA GLN A 14 -18.76 8.47 33.88
C GLN A 14 -19.46 7.72 32.75
N LEU A 15 -18.69 6.94 31.99
CA LEU A 15 -19.22 6.01 30.99
C LEU A 15 -20.01 4.95 31.76
N VAL A 16 -21.30 5.19 31.98
CA VAL A 16 -22.25 4.13 32.27
C VAL A 16 -22.20 3.23 31.03
N ARG A 17 -21.77 1.98 31.18
CA ARG A 17 -21.86 0.97 30.15
C ARG A 17 -23.33 0.83 29.80
N ASP A 18 -23.72 1.40 28.67
CA ASP A 18 -25.05 1.23 28.14
C ASP A 18 -25.08 -0.14 27.43
N ASP A 19 -25.68 -1.10 28.10
CA ASP A 19 -25.82 -2.48 27.61
C ASP A 19 -26.50 -2.52 26.24
N SER A 20 -27.29 -1.49 25.89
CA SER A 20 -27.91 -1.35 24.57
C SER A 20 -26.87 -1.13 23.45
N ILE A 21 -25.81 -0.37 23.70
CA ILE A 21 -24.71 -0.12 22.75
C ILE A 21 -23.90 -1.40 22.52
N VAL A 22 -23.67 -2.16 23.60
CA VAL A 22 -22.97 -3.46 23.53
C VAL A 22 -23.79 -4.48 22.73
N GLN A 23 -25.10 -4.56 23.00
CA GLN A 23 -26.02 -5.45 22.28
C GLN A 23 -26.13 -5.06 20.78
N GLU A 24 -26.17 -3.78 20.46
CA GLU A 24 -26.20 -3.29 19.09
C GLU A 24 -24.87 -3.58 18.36
N SER A 25 -23.74 -3.46 19.04
CA SER A 25 -22.42 -3.81 18.51
C SER A 25 -22.31 -5.31 18.21
N ILE A 26 -22.78 -6.17 19.13
CA ILE A 26 -22.83 -7.62 18.93
C ILE A 26 -23.72 -7.98 17.75
N ARG A 27 -24.88 -7.32 17.61
CA ARG A 27 -25.82 -7.56 16.52
C ARG A 27 -25.25 -7.15 15.16
N LYS A 28 -24.53 -6.01 15.11
CA LYS A 28 -23.79 -5.56 13.89
C LYS A 28 -22.67 -6.52 13.52
N THR A 29 -21.96 -7.07 14.51
CA THR A 29 -20.90 -8.06 14.30
C THR A 29 -21.48 -9.37 13.75
N GLN A 30 -22.60 -9.83 14.31
CA GLN A 30 -23.30 -11.03 13.84
C GLN A 30 -23.85 -10.88 12.41
N HIS A 31 -24.47 -9.75 12.12
CA HIS A 31 -24.96 -9.44 10.76
C HIS A 31 -23.81 -9.38 9.73
N ARG A 32 -22.65 -8.88 10.16
CA ARG A 32 -21.44 -8.85 9.33
C ARG A 32 -20.90 -10.26 9.08
N GLN A 33 -20.84 -11.11 10.08
CA GLN A 33 -20.41 -12.50 9.95
C GLN A 33 -21.33 -13.31 9.02
N ASP A 34 -22.65 -13.11 9.15
CA ASP A 34 -23.63 -13.73 8.27
C ASP A 34 -23.52 -13.24 6.82
N PHE A 35 -23.27 -11.95 6.62
CA PHE A 35 -22.99 -11.37 5.31
C PHE A 35 -21.70 -11.92 4.70
N GLU A 36 -20.61 -11.95 5.46
CA GLU A 36 -19.32 -12.51 5.03
C GLU A 36 -19.44 -13.99 4.66
N LYS A 37 -20.22 -14.76 5.43
CA LYS A 37 -20.53 -16.17 5.15
C LYS A 37 -21.33 -16.32 3.86
N THR A 38 -22.37 -15.53 3.65
CA THR A 38 -23.20 -15.55 2.45
C THR A 38 -22.41 -15.17 1.20
N VAL A 39 -21.57 -14.13 1.29
CA VAL A 39 -20.67 -13.74 0.20
C VAL A 39 -19.66 -14.84 -0.11
N LYS A 40 -19.09 -15.48 0.91
CA LYS A 40 -18.17 -16.61 0.76
C LYS A 40 -18.83 -17.81 0.07
N GLU A 41 -20.06 -18.15 0.47
CA GLU A 41 -20.84 -19.25 -0.13
C GLU A 41 -21.22 -18.93 -1.60
N GLN A 42 -21.61 -17.70 -1.90
CA GLN A 42 -21.92 -17.26 -3.27
C GLN A 42 -20.67 -17.24 -4.17
N LEU A 43 -19.52 -16.82 -3.66
CA LEU A 43 -18.25 -16.86 -4.36
C LEU A 43 -17.82 -18.32 -4.60
N GLN A 44 -17.93 -19.18 -3.60
CA GLN A 44 -17.60 -20.61 -3.74
C GLN A 44 -18.49 -21.33 -4.76
N GLN A 45 -19.78 -21.01 -4.86
CA GLN A 45 -20.68 -21.58 -5.86
C GLN A 45 -20.37 -21.10 -7.28
N LYS A 46 -19.96 -19.85 -7.47
CA LYS A 46 -19.54 -19.31 -8.77
C LYS A 46 -18.23 -19.90 -9.28
N HIS A 47 -17.33 -20.30 -8.39
CA HIS A 47 -15.97 -20.74 -8.71
C HIS A 47 -15.72 -22.25 -8.60
N ALA A 48 -16.77 -23.07 -8.52
CA ALA A 48 -16.64 -24.52 -8.35
C ALA A 48 -15.95 -25.25 -9.53
N GLN A 49 -15.58 -24.56 -10.62
CA GLN A 49 -14.96 -25.20 -11.79
C GLN A 49 -13.48 -24.88 -12.01
N ARG A 50 -12.95 -23.75 -11.55
CA ARG A 50 -11.50 -23.43 -11.53
C ARG A 50 -11.27 -22.31 -10.52
N ARG A 51 -10.36 -22.48 -9.55
CA ARG A 51 -9.91 -21.38 -8.71
C ARG A 51 -9.20 -20.37 -9.59
N GLN A 52 -9.70 -19.14 -9.61
CA GLN A 52 -9.04 -18.08 -10.36
C GLN A 52 -7.74 -17.70 -9.67
N LYS A 53 -6.67 -17.61 -10.45
CA LYS A 53 -5.36 -17.20 -10.00
C LYS A 53 -5.24 -15.67 -10.04
N ILE A 54 -4.71 -15.09 -8.97
CA ILE A 54 -4.40 -13.67 -8.88
C ILE A 54 -2.89 -13.50 -8.72
N LEU A 55 -2.29 -12.80 -9.66
CA LEU A 55 -0.91 -12.38 -9.60
C LEU A 55 -0.84 -11.03 -8.87
N VAL A 56 -0.45 -11.03 -7.61
CA VAL A 56 -0.23 -9.82 -6.80
C VAL A 56 1.15 -9.29 -7.11
N VAL A 57 1.22 -8.17 -7.79
CA VAL A 57 2.48 -7.55 -8.23
C VAL A 57 2.75 -6.31 -7.38
N ALA A 58 3.75 -6.37 -6.53
CA ALA A 58 4.13 -5.29 -5.63
C ALA A 58 5.64 -5.07 -5.66
N ASN A 59 6.09 -3.86 -5.34
CA ASN A 59 7.53 -3.57 -5.34
C ASN A 59 8.34 -4.57 -4.51
N ARG A 60 7.79 -5.05 -3.38
CA ARG A 60 8.43 -6.06 -2.52
C ARG A 60 7.55 -7.28 -2.35
N LEU A 61 8.19 -8.45 -2.27
CA LEU A 61 7.55 -9.68 -1.81
C LEU A 61 7.04 -9.52 -0.36
N PRO A 62 6.07 -10.35 0.09
CA PRO A 62 5.60 -10.38 1.48
C PRO A 62 6.65 -10.91 2.46
N THR A 63 7.87 -11.01 2.03
CA THR A 63 9.03 -11.56 2.73
C THR A 63 10.29 -10.80 2.36
N SER A 64 11.34 -10.96 3.16
CA SER A 64 12.70 -10.48 2.84
C SER A 64 13.66 -11.66 2.82
N ALA A 65 14.43 -11.77 1.73
CA ALA A 65 15.49 -12.74 1.63
C ALA A 65 16.72 -12.30 2.46
N LYS A 66 17.31 -13.21 3.21
CA LYS A 66 18.56 -13.01 3.91
C LYS A 66 19.47 -14.23 3.73
N CYS A 67 20.76 -13.99 3.59
CA CYS A 67 21.75 -15.04 3.64
C CYS A 67 22.14 -15.27 5.11
N ASN A 68 21.99 -16.50 5.61
CA ASN A 68 22.36 -16.86 6.97
C ASN A 68 23.90 -17.08 7.10
N SER A 69 24.38 -17.36 8.30
CA SER A 69 25.80 -17.61 8.58
C SER A 69 26.38 -18.87 7.89
N GLU A 70 25.52 -19.75 7.41
CA GLU A 70 25.88 -20.99 6.71
C GLU A 70 25.88 -20.79 5.17
N GLY A 71 25.59 -19.55 4.69
CA GLY A 71 25.55 -19.25 3.28
C GLY A 71 24.21 -19.64 2.61
N GLU A 72 23.19 -19.97 3.38
CA GLU A 72 21.88 -20.31 2.85
C GLU A 72 20.93 -19.12 2.82
N TRP A 73 20.17 -18.99 1.72
CA TRP A 73 19.11 -18.00 1.60
C TRP A 73 17.86 -18.45 2.36
N ILE A 74 17.44 -17.63 3.33
CA ILE A 74 16.22 -17.82 4.12
C ILE A 74 15.26 -16.65 3.86
N PHE A 75 13.96 -16.87 4.05
CA PHE A 75 12.92 -15.86 3.90
C PHE A 75 12.31 -15.51 5.25
N GLU A 76 12.42 -14.25 5.66
CA GLU A 76 11.79 -13.73 6.86
C GLU A 76 10.48 -13.02 6.49
N LYS A 77 9.41 -13.27 7.23
CA LYS A 77 8.11 -12.63 6.99
C LYS A 77 8.26 -11.11 7.09
N ALA A 78 7.87 -10.40 6.04
CA ALA A 78 7.82 -8.94 6.07
C ALA A 78 6.54 -8.47 6.74
N SER A 79 6.63 -7.39 7.52
CA SER A 79 5.47 -6.68 8.05
C SER A 79 5.11 -5.53 7.11
N GLY A 80 3.83 -5.39 6.78
CA GLY A 80 3.35 -4.27 5.95
C GLY A 80 1.84 -4.30 5.76
N GLY A 81 1.23 -3.13 5.58
CA GLY A 81 -0.22 -3.01 5.46
C GLY A 81 -0.82 -3.83 4.31
N LEU A 82 -0.15 -3.86 3.15
CA LEU A 82 -0.59 -4.68 2.01
C LEU A 82 -0.55 -6.17 2.34
N VAL A 83 0.54 -6.64 2.96
CA VAL A 83 0.69 -8.06 3.33
C VAL A 83 -0.38 -8.46 4.34
N SER A 84 -0.60 -7.67 5.38
CA SER A 84 -1.62 -7.94 6.40
C SER A 84 -3.05 -7.93 5.82
N CYS A 85 -3.33 -7.02 4.89
CA CYS A 85 -4.64 -6.97 4.24
C CYS A 85 -4.89 -8.22 3.36
N LEU A 86 -3.90 -8.62 2.55
CA LEU A 86 -4.06 -9.71 1.59
C LEU A 86 -3.91 -11.09 2.25
N SER A 87 -3.23 -11.21 3.40
CA SER A 87 -3.16 -12.46 4.15
C SER A 87 -4.55 -12.98 4.55
N GLY A 88 -5.47 -12.09 4.90
CA GLY A 88 -6.86 -12.44 5.18
C GLY A 88 -7.59 -13.05 3.97
N LEU A 89 -7.36 -12.53 2.77
CA LEU A 89 -7.89 -13.09 1.52
C LEU A 89 -7.28 -14.45 1.18
N GLN A 90 -5.98 -14.60 1.38
CA GLN A 90 -5.27 -15.86 1.17
C GLN A 90 -5.77 -16.95 2.12
N CYS A 91 -5.94 -16.64 3.42
CA CYS A 91 -6.51 -17.56 4.40
C CYS A 91 -7.98 -17.94 4.08
N ALA A 92 -8.75 -17.02 3.47
CA ALA A 92 -10.11 -17.30 3.04
C ALA A 92 -10.19 -18.34 1.91
N GLY A 93 -9.09 -18.59 1.19
CA GLY A 93 -8.99 -19.62 0.13
C GLY A 93 -9.91 -19.37 -1.07
N VAL A 94 -10.27 -18.12 -1.33
CA VAL A 94 -11.17 -17.72 -2.43
C VAL A 94 -10.41 -17.72 -3.76
N PHE A 95 -9.13 -17.36 -3.73
CA PHE A 95 -8.26 -17.27 -4.89
C PHE A 95 -6.95 -18.02 -4.66
N ASP A 96 -6.35 -18.51 -5.72
CA ASP A 96 -4.96 -18.95 -5.71
C ASP A 96 -4.08 -17.73 -5.94
N MET A 97 -3.37 -17.30 -4.89
CA MET A 97 -2.57 -16.07 -4.92
C MET A 97 -1.11 -16.38 -5.20
N VAL A 98 -0.54 -15.66 -6.15
CA VAL A 98 0.87 -15.68 -6.50
C VAL A 98 1.43 -14.29 -6.30
N TRP A 99 2.56 -14.16 -5.61
CA TRP A 99 3.22 -12.88 -5.37
C TRP A 99 4.42 -12.70 -6.28
N ILE A 100 4.51 -11.53 -6.91
CA ILE A 100 5.63 -11.12 -7.75
C ILE A 100 6.21 -9.84 -7.16
N GLY A 101 7.52 -9.83 -6.85
CA GLY A 101 8.13 -8.67 -6.22
C GLY A 101 9.64 -8.82 -5.96
N TRP A 102 10.28 -7.72 -5.64
CA TRP A 102 11.67 -7.74 -5.21
C TRP A 102 11.81 -8.40 -3.83
N PRO A 103 12.76 -9.36 -3.64
CA PRO A 103 12.93 -10.08 -2.37
C PRO A 103 13.59 -9.23 -1.26
N GLY A 104 13.83 -7.95 -1.49
CA GLY A 104 14.32 -7.02 -0.48
C GLY A 104 15.82 -7.09 -0.18
N ALA A 105 16.56 -7.90 -0.93
CA ALA A 105 17.99 -8.04 -0.84
C ALA A 105 18.61 -8.05 -2.24
N ILE A 106 19.90 -7.73 -2.31
CA ILE A 106 20.69 -7.90 -3.50
C ILE A 106 21.21 -9.33 -3.48
N ILE A 107 20.85 -10.08 -4.52
CA ILE A 107 21.17 -11.49 -4.62
C ILE A 107 22.14 -11.64 -5.79
N PRO A 108 23.31 -12.26 -5.59
CA PRO A 108 24.24 -12.57 -6.68
C PRO A 108 23.55 -13.39 -7.78
N GLU A 109 23.91 -13.15 -9.04
CA GLU A 109 23.31 -13.85 -10.18
C GLU A 109 23.46 -15.37 -10.09
N SER A 110 24.59 -15.85 -9.51
CA SER A 110 24.82 -17.26 -9.22
C SER A 110 23.76 -17.91 -8.35
N ASP A 111 23.08 -17.12 -7.52
CA ASP A 111 22.14 -17.62 -6.51
C ASP A 111 20.68 -17.39 -6.93
N HIS A 112 20.43 -16.70 -8.06
CA HIS A 112 19.07 -16.38 -8.52
C HIS A 112 18.22 -17.64 -8.65
N LEU A 113 18.75 -18.72 -9.22
CA LEU A 113 18.00 -19.95 -9.44
C LEU A 113 17.57 -20.58 -8.11
N ILE A 114 18.50 -20.74 -7.17
CA ILE A 114 18.22 -21.39 -5.87
C ILE A 114 17.24 -20.56 -5.03
N VAL A 115 17.35 -19.21 -5.10
CA VAL A 115 16.42 -18.32 -4.41
C VAL A 115 15.03 -18.36 -5.05
N ALA A 116 14.94 -18.39 -6.39
CA ALA A 116 13.69 -18.51 -7.10
C ALA A 116 12.99 -19.84 -6.79
N GLU A 117 13.68 -20.95 -6.84
CA GLU A 117 13.13 -22.27 -6.51
C GLU A 117 12.59 -22.32 -5.06
N ARG A 118 13.35 -21.79 -4.09
CA ARG A 118 12.91 -21.74 -2.69
C ARG A 118 11.68 -20.83 -2.50
N ALA A 119 11.61 -19.70 -3.21
CA ALA A 119 10.49 -18.77 -3.14
C ALA A 119 9.22 -19.37 -3.78
N GLN A 120 9.34 -20.08 -4.89
CA GLN A 120 8.21 -20.67 -5.63
C GLN A 120 7.45 -21.71 -4.80
N VAL A 121 8.09 -22.38 -3.85
CA VAL A 121 7.41 -23.29 -2.90
C VAL A 121 6.28 -22.56 -2.13
N GLN A 122 6.42 -21.24 -1.95
CA GLN A 122 5.44 -20.38 -1.28
C GLN A 122 4.59 -19.58 -2.26
N ASN A 123 4.61 -19.89 -3.55
CA ASN A 123 4.01 -19.09 -4.63
C ASN A 123 4.56 -17.65 -4.69
N TRP A 124 5.84 -17.45 -4.39
CA TRP A 124 6.54 -16.18 -4.53
C TRP A 124 7.48 -16.21 -5.73
N TYR A 125 7.43 -15.18 -6.56
CA TYR A 125 8.26 -15.04 -7.75
C TYR A 125 9.12 -13.79 -7.63
N PRO A 126 10.42 -13.94 -7.32
CA PRO A 126 11.30 -12.81 -7.09
C PRO A 126 11.66 -12.08 -8.37
N VAL A 127 11.61 -10.75 -8.33
CA VAL A 127 12.21 -9.87 -9.33
C VAL A 127 13.57 -9.43 -8.82
N PHE A 128 14.63 -9.87 -9.47
CA PHE A 128 16.00 -9.55 -9.07
C PHE A 128 16.40 -8.19 -9.64
N LEU A 129 16.82 -7.28 -8.77
CA LEU A 129 17.25 -5.93 -9.10
C LEU A 129 18.72 -5.75 -8.72
N SER A 130 19.51 -5.13 -9.59
CA SER A 130 20.90 -4.77 -9.26
C SER A 130 20.95 -3.63 -8.25
N GLN A 131 22.09 -3.47 -7.58
CA GLN A 131 22.30 -2.36 -6.65
C GLN A 131 22.11 -1.00 -7.31
N GLU A 132 22.61 -0.82 -8.52
CA GLU A 132 22.48 0.42 -9.29
C GLU A 132 21.00 0.73 -9.58
N LEU A 133 20.28 -0.30 -10.07
CA LEU A 133 18.86 -0.15 -10.36
C LEU A 133 18.03 0.19 -9.12
N ILE A 134 18.32 -0.43 -7.97
CA ILE A 134 17.65 -0.09 -6.70
C ILE A 134 17.95 1.38 -6.31
N THR A 135 19.19 1.82 -6.49
CA THR A 135 19.58 3.19 -6.16
C THR A 135 18.81 4.21 -6.99
N ASP A 136 18.73 4.01 -8.31
CA ASP A 136 18.12 5.00 -9.21
C ASP A 136 16.59 4.86 -9.30
N TYR A 137 16.08 3.62 -9.36
CA TYR A 137 14.65 3.34 -9.43
C TYR A 137 13.95 3.57 -8.09
N TYR A 138 14.36 2.80 -7.05
CA TYR A 138 13.64 2.78 -5.78
C TYR A 138 13.97 3.99 -4.91
N ASN A 139 15.27 4.22 -4.61
CA ASN A 139 15.67 5.35 -3.78
C ASN A 139 15.58 6.68 -4.57
N GLY A 140 15.93 6.66 -5.85
CA GLY A 140 15.90 7.82 -6.74
C GLY A 140 14.47 8.19 -7.14
N PHE A 141 13.98 7.64 -8.26
CA PHE A 141 12.72 8.10 -8.85
C PHE A 141 11.51 7.86 -7.95
N ALA A 142 11.36 6.65 -7.41
CA ALA A 142 10.18 6.33 -6.61
C ALA A 142 10.12 7.14 -5.29
N ASN A 143 11.19 7.13 -4.49
CA ASN A 143 11.17 7.73 -3.15
C ASN A 143 11.55 9.21 -3.11
N ASN A 144 12.36 9.73 -4.06
CA ASN A 144 12.76 11.13 -4.06
C ASN A 144 11.96 12.00 -5.04
N VAL A 145 11.25 11.41 -6.02
CA VAL A 145 10.41 12.15 -6.97
C VAL A 145 8.93 11.85 -6.74
N LEU A 146 8.50 10.59 -6.92
CA LEU A 146 7.07 10.26 -6.83
C LEU A 146 6.51 10.35 -5.42
N TRP A 147 7.20 9.81 -4.43
CA TRP A 147 6.73 9.82 -3.04
C TRP A 147 6.46 11.22 -2.51
N PRO A 148 7.39 12.20 -2.60
CA PRO A 148 7.12 13.57 -2.19
C PRO A 148 5.97 14.20 -2.97
N LEU A 149 5.98 14.09 -4.31
CA LEU A 149 4.95 14.67 -5.17
C LEU A 149 3.54 14.17 -4.80
N LEU A 150 3.38 12.85 -4.61
CA LEU A 150 2.11 12.25 -4.23
C LEU A 150 1.63 12.72 -2.85
N HIS A 151 2.53 13.19 -2.00
CA HIS A 151 2.24 13.74 -0.67
C HIS A 151 2.24 15.27 -0.62
N TYR A 152 2.10 15.96 -1.75
CA TYR A 152 2.07 17.42 -1.86
C TYR A 152 3.38 18.12 -1.44
N ILE A 153 4.49 17.42 -1.45
CA ILE A 153 5.81 18.01 -1.28
C ILE A 153 6.44 18.11 -2.66
N MET A 154 6.61 19.35 -3.12
CA MET A 154 7.20 19.59 -4.42
C MET A 154 8.66 19.15 -4.41
N PRO A 155 9.04 18.17 -5.23
CA PRO A 155 10.46 17.88 -5.44
C PRO A 155 11.14 19.15 -5.97
N PRO A 156 12.40 19.41 -5.60
CA PRO A 156 13.14 20.57 -6.11
C PRO A 156 13.47 20.35 -7.59
N PHE A 157 12.47 20.54 -8.46
CA PHE A 157 12.68 20.65 -9.91
C PHE A 157 13.24 22.05 -10.21
N ASP A 158 14.46 22.37 -9.76
CA ASP A 158 15.12 23.61 -10.08
C ASP A 158 15.40 23.68 -11.61
N ASN A 159 14.66 24.55 -12.29
CA ASN A 159 14.90 25.01 -13.67
C ASN A 159 14.97 23.94 -14.77
N GLY A 160 14.30 22.82 -14.64
CA GLY A 160 14.22 21.77 -15.66
C GLY A 160 14.64 20.39 -15.18
N VAL A 161 14.41 19.40 -16.04
CA VAL A 161 14.83 18.02 -15.79
C VAL A 161 16.35 17.97 -15.68
N THR A 162 16.88 17.62 -14.51
CA THR A 162 18.32 17.39 -14.34
C THR A 162 18.72 16.06 -15.00
N ASP A 163 19.99 15.93 -15.41
CA ASP A 163 20.49 14.65 -15.97
C ASP A 163 20.26 13.48 -15.00
N CYS A 164 20.36 13.74 -13.69
CA CYS A 164 20.10 12.75 -12.65
C CYS A 164 18.63 12.25 -12.70
N SER A 165 17.65 13.15 -12.87
CA SER A 165 16.24 12.74 -12.95
C SER A 165 15.90 11.94 -14.20
N THR A 166 16.60 12.20 -15.31
CA THR A 166 16.48 11.40 -16.54
C THR A 166 17.02 9.99 -16.34
N THR A 167 18.19 9.83 -15.74
CA THR A 167 18.76 8.51 -15.41
C THR A 167 17.85 7.73 -14.48
N GLN A 168 17.29 8.39 -13.45
CA GLN A 168 16.34 7.77 -12.52
C GLN A 168 15.03 7.34 -13.21
N TRP A 169 14.54 8.12 -14.17
CA TRP A 169 13.39 7.76 -14.98
C TRP A 169 13.66 6.54 -15.87
N GLU A 170 14.82 6.47 -16.52
CA GLU A 170 15.21 5.30 -17.30
C GLU A 170 15.32 4.05 -16.41
N ALA A 171 15.87 4.20 -15.20
CA ALA A 171 15.90 3.12 -14.21
C ALA A 171 14.50 2.68 -13.78
N TYR A 172 13.56 3.63 -13.61
CA TYR A 172 12.16 3.34 -13.30
C TYR A 172 11.48 2.53 -14.42
N LYS A 173 11.68 2.92 -15.68
CA LYS A 173 11.19 2.15 -16.83
C LYS A 173 11.77 0.74 -16.83
N LYS A 174 13.11 0.63 -16.68
CA LYS A 174 13.80 -0.65 -16.69
C LYS A 174 13.34 -1.59 -15.58
N ALA A 175 13.11 -1.07 -14.37
CA ALA A 175 12.57 -1.86 -13.29
C ALA A 175 11.16 -2.37 -13.63
N ASN A 176 10.27 -1.50 -14.13
CA ASN A 176 8.91 -1.90 -14.52
C ASN A 176 8.92 -2.97 -15.63
N GLU A 177 9.85 -2.90 -16.61
CA GLU A 177 10.05 -3.96 -17.60
C GLU A 177 10.40 -5.31 -16.97
N LEU A 178 11.32 -5.33 -15.98
CA LEU A 178 11.69 -6.56 -15.27
C LEU A 178 10.51 -7.17 -14.52
N PHE A 179 9.62 -6.34 -13.93
CA PHE A 179 8.39 -6.82 -13.33
C PHE A 179 7.45 -7.45 -14.38
N VAL A 180 7.32 -6.84 -15.56
CA VAL A 180 6.52 -7.43 -16.65
C VAL A 180 7.11 -8.76 -17.11
N GLU A 181 8.42 -8.87 -17.28
CA GLU A 181 9.06 -10.15 -17.63
C GLU A 181 8.78 -11.23 -16.56
N ALA A 182 8.81 -10.89 -15.27
CA ALA A 182 8.47 -11.83 -14.21
C ALA A 182 6.97 -12.22 -14.23
N ILE A 183 6.06 -11.28 -14.53
CA ILE A 183 4.64 -11.57 -14.71
C ILE A 183 4.46 -12.59 -15.84
N LEU A 184 5.07 -12.36 -16.99
CA LEU A 184 4.93 -13.20 -18.19
C LEU A 184 5.45 -14.63 -17.99
N GLN A 185 6.37 -14.87 -17.05
CA GLN A 185 6.82 -16.23 -16.69
C GLN A 185 5.76 -17.05 -15.98
N VAL A 186 4.77 -16.40 -15.36
CA VAL A 186 3.80 -17.05 -14.46
C VAL A 186 2.37 -16.92 -14.97
N TYR A 187 2.12 -15.90 -15.79
CA TYR A 187 0.80 -15.57 -16.30
C TYR A 187 0.26 -16.66 -17.22
N GLU A 188 -0.95 -17.08 -16.95
CA GLU A 188 -1.78 -17.91 -17.82
C GLU A 188 -3.01 -17.12 -18.26
N ASP A 189 -3.58 -17.48 -19.41
CA ASP A 189 -4.79 -16.81 -19.90
C ASP A 189 -5.93 -16.92 -18.87
N ASP A 190 -6.71 -15.85 -18.71
CA ASP A 190 -7.75 -15.65 -17.71
C ASP A 190 -7.28 -15.37 -16.27
N ASP A 191 -5.97 -15.29 -15.99
CA ASP A 191 -5.48 -14.82 -14.70
C ASP A 191 -5.76 -13.32 -14.51
N TYR A 192 -5.90 -12.91 -13.24
CA TYR A 192 -5.93 -11.51 -12.87
C TYR A 192 -4.54 -11.04 -12.46
N VAL A 193 -4.08 -9.93 -13.04
CA VAL A 193 -2.85 -9.26 -12.62
C VAL A 193 -3.21 -8.04 -11.79
N TRP A 194 -2.88 -8.04 -10.51
CA TRP A 194 -3.18 -6.96 -9.59
C TRP A 194 -1.90 -6.24 -9.18
N VAL A 195 -1.66 -5.10 -9.82
CA VAL A 195 -0.46 -4.27 -9.65
C VAL A 195 -0.68 -3.26 -8.54
N HIS A 196 0.31 -3.09 -7.67
CA HIS A 196 0.21 -2.23 -6.51
C HIS A 196 1.21 -1.10 -6.51
N ASP A 197 0.67 0.10 -6.22
CA ASP A 197 1.37 1.28 -5.77
C ASP A 197 2.18 2.02 -6.84
N TYR A 198 2.71 3.19 -6.45
CA TYR A 198 3.39 4.15 -7.32
C TYR A 198 4.73 3.65 -7.90
N HIS A 199 5.26 2.58 -7.37
CA HIS A 199 6.50 1.98 -7.89
C HIS A 199 6.33 1.35 -9.28
N LEU A 200 5.12 0.93 -9.64
CA LEU A 200 4.83 0.08 -10.79
C LEU A 200 3.78 0.68 -11.72
N MET A 201 3.80 2.01 -11.89
CA MET A 201 2.79 2.72 -12.69
C MET A 201 2.92 2.46 -14.20
N LEU A 202 4.06 1.95 -14.68
CA LEU A 202 4.26 1.62 -16.10
C LEU A 202 3.93 0.16 -16.43
N VAL A 203 3.78 -0.70 -15.44
CA VAL A 203 3.46 -2.12 -15.65
C VAL A 203 2.16 -2.32 -16.45
N PRO A 204 1.05 -1.59 -16.20
CA PRO A 204 -0.17 -1.78 -16.96
C PRO A 204 0.00 -1.58 -18.48
N GLY A 205 0.64 -0.51 -18.91
CA GLY A 205 0.90 -0.24 -20.32
C GLY A 205 1.82 -1.28 -20.94
N LEU A 206 2.97 -1.52 -20.31
CA LEU A 206 3.96 -2.50 -20.80
C LEU A 206 3.40 -3.93 -20.88
N LEU A 207 2.52 -4.30 -19.95
CA LEU A 207 1.88 -5.62 -19.95
C LEU A 207 0.80 -5.71 -21.03
N ARG A 208 -0.01 -4.67 -21.23
CA ARG A 208 -1.05 -4.61 -22.26
C ARG A 208 -0.45 -4.77 -23.66
N ASP A 209 0.72 -4.17 -23.92
CA ASP A 209 1.44 -4.31 -25.18
C ASP A 209 1.84 -5.76 -25.50
N ARG A 210 2.15 -6.55 -24.45
CA ARG A 210 2.56 -7.95 -24.57
C ARG A 210 1.39 -8.94 -24.49
N LYS A 211 0.32 -8.59 -23.77
CA LYS A 211 -0.87 -9.39 -23.52
C LYS A 211 -2.12 -8.51 -23.63
N PRO A 212 -2.64 -8.30 -24.86
CA PRO A 212 -3.76 -7.38 -25.12
C PRO A 212 -5.04 -7.71 -24.33
N ASP A 213 -5.30 -8.97 -24.05
CA ASP A 213 -6.53 -9.44 -23.38
C ASP A 213 -6.36 -9.66 -21.86
N CYS A 214 -5.21 -9.26 -21.28
CA CYS A 214 -4.92 -9.48 -19.86
C CYS A 214 -5.85 -8.66 -18.96
N ASN A 215 -6.35 -9.27 -17.88
CA ASN A 215 -7.14 -8.59 -16.87
C ASN A 215 -6.22 -7.89 -15.86
N ILE A 216 -6.11 -6.56 -15.96
CA ILE A 216 -5.20 -5.76 -15.17
C ILE A 216 -5.99 -4.87 -14.19
N GLY A 217 -5.74 -5.06 -12.89
CA GLY A 217 -6.10 -4.09 -11.85
C GLY A 217 -4.87 -3.36 -11.35
N TRP A 218 -4.98 -2.06 -11.08
CA TRP A 218 -3.93 -1.31 -10.41
C TRP A 218 -4.50 -0.55 -9.21
N PHE A 219 -3.76 -0.48 -8.10
CA PHE A 219 -4.20 0.15 -6.87
C PHE A 219 -3.12 1.08 -6.29
N LEU A 220 -3.51 2.32 -5.97
CA LEU A 220 -2.63 3.29 -5.33
C LEU A 220 -2.79 3.28 -3.81
N HIS A 221 -1.69 3.05 -3.10
CA HIS A 221 -1.66 3.04 -1.63
C HIS A 221 -1.31 4.39 -1.00
N THR A 222 -0.95 5.39 -1.82
CA THR A 222 -0.66 6.75 -1.41
C THR A 222 -1.79 7.71 -1.82
N PRO A 223 -1.79 8.97 -1.35
CA PRO A 223 -2.58 10.01 -1.96
C PRO A 223 -2.30 10.15 -3.46
N PHE A 224 -3.29 10.62 -4.23
CA PHE A 224 -3.07 11.17 -5.56
C PHE A 224 -3.28 12.69 -5.48
N PRO A 225 -2.28 13.51 -5.86
CA PRO A 225 -2.35 14.95 -5.66
C PRO A 225 -3.28 15.62 -6.65
N SER A 226 -3.63 16.88 -6.38
CA SER A 226 -4.41 17.68 -7.32
C SER A 226 -3.71 17.80 -8.69
N ALA A 227 -4.49 18.05 -9.73
CA ALA A 227 -3.96 18.14 -11.08
C ALA A 227 -2.92 19.28 -11.22
N GLU A 228 -3.05 20.37 -10.43
CA GLU A 228 -2.08 21.47 -10.41
C GLU A 228 -0.72 21.03 -9.89
N VAL A 229 -0.68 20.13 -8.92
CA VAL A 229 0.56 19.55 -8.38
C VAL A 229 1.08 18.48 -9.33
N TYR A 230 0.21 17.55 -9.76
CA TYR A 230 0.61 16.44 -10.61
C TYR A 230 1.21 16.89 -11.96
N ARG A 231 0.68 17.97 -12.54
CA ARG A 231 1.18 18.53 -13.82
C ARG A 231 2.65 18.98 -13.78
N THR A 232 3.24 19.13 -12.60
CA THR A 232 4.65 19.51 -12.47
C THR A 232 5.60 18.35 -12.76
N LEU A 233 5.11 17.10 -12.73
CA LEU A 233 5.89 15.92 -13.07
C LEU A 233 6.19 15.89 -14.58
N PRO A 234 7.45 15.86 -15.01
CA PRO A 234 7.80 15.82 -16.43
C PRO A 234 7.15 14.65 -17.17
N TRP A 235 7.16 13.47 -16.60
CA TRP A 235 6.67 12.21 -17.20
C TRP A 235 5.20 11.89 -16.86
N ARG A 236 4.43 12.91 -16.51
CA ARG A 236 3.02 12.79 -16.10
C ARG A 236 2.11 12.12 -17.11
N THR A 237 2.36 12.39 -18.41
CA THR A 237 1.54 11.86 -19.51
C THR A 237 1.79 10.38 -19.69
N GLU A 238 3.05 9.97 -19.78
CA GLU A 238 3.46 8.58 -19.96
C GLU A 238 2.93 7.70 -18.81
N ILE A 239 2.96 8.22 -17.59
CA ILE A 239 2.44 7.50 -16.41
C ILE A 239 0.91 7.35 -16.48
N ILE A 240 0.17 8.43 -16.78
CA ILE A 240 -1.29 8.35 -16.91
C ILE A 240 -1.70 7.43 -18.05
N GLU A 241 -1.09 7.56 -19.22
CA GLU A 241 -1.38 6.70 -20.37
C GLU A 241 -1.15 5.23 -20.03
N SER A 242 -0.05 4.89 -19.35
CA SER A 242 0.19 3.53 -18.90
C SER A 242 -0.88 3.02 -17.93
N LEU A 243 -1.28 3.82 -16.94
CA LEU A 243 -2.34 3.44 -16.00
C LEU A 243 -3.68 3.21 -16.70
N LEU A 244 -3.98 3.97 -17.75
CA LEU A 244 -5.21 3.83 -18.53
C LEU A 244 -5.25 2.55 -19.40
N HIS A 245 -4.23 1.71 -19.37
CA HIS A 245 -4.26 0.35 -19.90
C HIS A 245 -4.75 -0.70 -18.90
N SER A 246 -5.12 -0.28 -17.67
CA SER A 246 -5.76 -1.15 -16.69
C SER A 246 -7.26 -1.29 -16.94
N ASN A 247 -7.85 -2.43 -16.56
CA ASN A 247 -9.30 -2.60 -16.55
C ASN A 247 -9.95 -1.92 -15.33
N LEU A 248 -9.21 -1.90 -14.19
CA LEU A 248 -9.68 -1.32 -12.93
C LEU A 248 -8.56 -0.52 -12.27
N LEU A 249 -8.87 0.72 -11.88
CA LEU A 249 -8.02 1.56 -11.05
C LEU A 249 -8.67 1.77 -9.68
N GLY A 250 -7.92 1.47 -8.62
CA GLY A 250 -8.39 1.57 -7.24
C GLY A 250 -7.67 2.68 -6.45
N PHE A 251 -8.44 3.40 -5.64
CA PHE A 251 -7.95 4.46 -4.76
C PHE A 251 -8.55 4.30 -3.36
N HIS A 252 -7.87 4.82 -2.33
CA HIS A 252 -8.37 4.73 -0.95
C HIS A 252 -9.62 5.57 -0.69
N VAL A 253 -9.64 6.78 -1.22
CA VAL A 253 -10.71 7.75 -0.98
C VAL A 253 -11.12 8.44 -2.27
N TYR A 254 -12.35 8.99 -2.27
CA TYR A 254 -12.94 9.63 -3.44
C TYR A 254 -12.13 10.84 -3.93
N ASP A 255 -11.52 11.61 -3.05
CA ASP A 255 -10.72 12.77 -3.44
C ASP A 255 -9.50 12.39 -4.29
N TYR A 256 -8.85 11.26 -3.99
CA TYR A 256 -7.72 10.77 -4.81
C TYR A 256 -8.18 10.33 -6.20
N LEU A 257 -9.31 9.63 -6.27
CA LEU A 257 -9.94 9.28 -7.53
C LEU A 257 -10.30 10.54 -8.33
N ARG A 258 -10.94 11.52 -7.72
CA ARG A 258 -11.33 12.79 -8.36
C ARG A 258 -10.10 13.54 -8.88
N HIS A 259 -9.01 13.59 -8.13
CA HIS A 259 -7.75 14.21 -8.56
C HIS A 259 -7.15 13.50 -9.77
N PHE A 260 -7.16 12.17 -9.77
CA PHE A 260 -6.72 11.37 -10.91
C PHE A 260 -7.54 11.68 -12.16
N LEU A 261 -8.87 11.61 -12.07
CA LEU A 261 -9.75 11.93 -13.20
C LEU A 261 -9.57 13.37 -13.70
N SER A 262 -9.39 14.33 -12.79
CA SER A 262 -9.07 15.73 -13.15
C SER A 262 -7.76 15.86 -13.91
N SER A 263 -6.75 15.06 -13.52
CA SER A 263 -5.46 15.01 -14.24
C SER A 263 -5.61 14.38 -15.62
N CYS A 264 -6.42 13.34 -15.76
CA CYS A 264 -6.74 12.76 -17.07
C CYS A 264 -7.43 13.79 -17.98
N VAL A 265 -8.42 14.55 -17.48
CA VAL A 265 -9.07 15.62 -18.26
C VAL A 265 -8.08 16.65 -18.77
N GLN A 266 -7.09 17.03 -17.95
CA GLN A 266 -6.11 18.05 -18.32
C GLN A 266 -5.02 17.57 -19.27
N LEU A 267 -4.68 16.28 -19.21
CA LEU A 267 -3.53 15.72 -19.93
C LEU A 267 -3.93 14.90 -21.17
N THR A 268 -5.18 14.47 -21.25
CA THR A 268 -5.68 13.65 -22.36
C THR A 268 -6.94 14.27 -22.94
N SER A 269 -7.27 13.89 -24.16
CA SER A 269 -8.52 14.28 -24.83
C SER A 269 -9.56 13.16 -24.76
N LEU A 270 -9.50 12.31 -23.73
CA LEU A 270 -10.35 11.13 -23.59
C LEU A 270 -11.71 11.48 -23.00
N GLU A 271 -12.71 10.67 -23.29
CA GLU A 271 -14.02 10.75 -22.68
C GLU A 271 -13.99 10.23 -21.23
N ILE A 272 -14.34 11.08 -20.29
CA ILE A 272 -14.26 10.80 -18.85
C ILE A 272 -15.62 11.00 -18.21
N SER A 273 -16.07 10.00 -17.46
CA SER A 273 -17.23 10.06 -16.59
C SER A 273 -16.82 10.05 -15.11
N ALA A 274 -17.79 10.02 -14.21
CA ALA A 274 -17.53 10.01 -12.77
C ALA A 274 -16.71 8.77 -12.29
N HIS A 275 -16.78 7.67 -13.02
CA HIS A 275 -16.16 6.38 -12.62
C HIS A 275 -15.51 5.63 -13.77
N THR A 276 -15.47 6.17 -14.99
CA THR A 276 -14.86 5.51 -16.14
C THR A 276 -14.09 6.48 -17.00
N VAL A 277 -13.04 5.96 -17.64
CA VAL A 277 -12.28 6.64 -18.67
C VAL A 277 -12.27 5.75 -19.91
N ASP A 278 -12.70 6.27 -21.06
CA ASP A 278 -12.58 5.55 -22.32
C ASP A 278 -11.19 5.81 -22.94
N ALA A 279 -10.31 4.84 -22.77
CA ALA A 279 -8.94 4.87 -23.25
C ALA A 279 -8.74 4.06 -24.55
N THR A 280 -9.81 3.62 -25.20
CA THR A 280 -9.72 2.77 -26.42
C THR A 280 -8.99 3.45 -27.57
N SER A 281 -9.06 4.77 -27.68
CA SER A 281 -8.37 5.56 -28.71
C SER A 281 -6.85 5.61 -28.57
N ILE A 282 -6.32 5.28 -27.39
CA ILE A 282 -4.87 5.22 -27.10
C ILE A 282 -4.36 3.79 -26.94
N GLY A 283 -5.13 2.79 -27.35
CA GLY A 283 -4.76 1.37 -27.24
C GLY A 283 -5.10 0.72 -25.89
N GLY A 284 -5.73 1.48 -24.98
CA GLY A 284 -6.24 0.98 -23.70
C GLY A 284 -7.64 0.35 -23.82
N CYS A 285 -8.37 0.36 -22.73
CA CYS A 285 -9.74 -0.15 -22.65
C CYS A 285 -10.67 0.88 -21.98
N ILE A 286 -11.92 0.50 -21.73
CA ILE A 286 -12.79 1.27 -20.84
C ILE A 286 -12.35 0.97 -19.41
N VAL A 287 -11.70 1.93 -18.78
CA VAL A 287 -11.12 1.81 -17.44
C VAL A 287 -12.18 2.13 -16.40
N THR A 288 -12.45 1.21 -15.49
CA THR A 288 -13.27 1.49 -14.32
C THR A 288 -12.41 2.06 -13.21
N CYS A 289 -12.84 3.15 -12.61
CA CYS A 289 -12.15 3.81 -11.49
C CYS A 289 -13.01 3.68 -10.22
N ALA A 290 -12.44 3.13 -9.15
CA ALA A 290 -13.17 2.82 -7.93
C ALA A 290 -12.47 3.35 -6.67
N THR A 291 -13.27 3.65 -5.66
CA THR A 291 -12.80 3.94 -4.31
C THR A 291 -12.96 2.69 -3.46
N VAL A 292 -11.85 2.12 -3.03
CA VAL A 292 -11.80 0.87 -2.24
C VAL A 292 -10.80 1.07 -1.11
N PRO A 293 -11.23 1.50 0.09
CA PRO A 293 -10.32 1.66 1.21
C PRO A 293 -9.74 0.32 1.64
N ILE A 294 -8.41 0.28 1.87
CA ILE A 294 -7.75 -0.92 2.37
C ILE A 294 -8.25 -1.25 3.78
N GLY A 295 -8.44 -2.54 4.05
CA GLY A 295 -8.78 -3.03 5.37
C GLY A 295 -7.57 -3.58 6.13
N ILE A 296 -7.85 -4.10 7.32
CA ILE A 296 -6.90 -4.87 8.15
C ILE A 296 -7.55 -6.19 8.54
N SER A 297 -6.72 -7.19 8.86
CA SER A 297 -7.18 -8.42 9.49
C SER A 297 -7.25 -8.22 11.02
N PRO A 298 -8.44 -8.16 11.63
CA PRO A 298 -8.53 -8.03 13.10
C PRO A 298 -7.88 -9.20 13.83
N ALA A 299 -7.93 -10.41 13.25
CA ALA A 299 -7.33 -11.61 13.83
C ALA A 299 -5.83 -11.47 14.07
N ASP A 300 -5.10 -10.84 13.13
CA ASP A 300 -3.65 -10.62 13.28
C ASP A 300 -3.31 -9.85 14.56
N PHE A 301 -4.20 -8.97 15.00
CA PHE A 301 -4.02 -8.17 16.23
C PHE A 301 -4.51 -8.93 17.46
N THR A 302 -5.70 -9.54 17.41
CA THR A 302 -6.26 -10.27 18.55
C THR A 302 -5.43 -11.50 18.90
N ASP A 303 -4.98 -12.25 17.91
CA ASP A 303 -4.17 -13.45 18.11
C ASP A 303 -2.77 -13.10 18.66
N SER A 304 -2.23 -11.92 18.26
CA SER A 304 -0.98 -11.42 18.83
C SER A 304 -1.06 -11.16 20.32
N LEU A 305 -2.23 -10.82 20.87
CA LEU A 305 -2.43 -10.61 22.30
C LEU A 305 -2.39 -11.93 23.11
N GLU A 306 -2.56 -13.07 22.43
CA GLU A 306 -2.53 -14.38 23.08
C GLU A 306 -1.10 -14.96 23.17
N ILE A 307 -0.12 -14.34 22.51
CA ILE A 307 1.30 -14.73 22.57
C ILE A 307 1.87 -14.46 23.95
N ASP A 308 2.51 -15.44 24.58
CA ASP A 308 3.00 -15.35 25.95
C ASP A 308 4.04 -14.23 26.14
N GLU A 309 4.96 -14.04 25.19
CA GLU A 309 5.95 -12.97 25.19
C GLU A 309 5.27 -11.58 25.15
N VAL A 310 4.16 -11.44 24.40
CA VAL A 310 3.39 -10.19 24.35
C VAL A 310 2.68 -9.94 25.67
N LYS A 311 2.09 -10.95 26.28
CA LYS A 311 1.47 -10.85 27.61
C LYS A 311 2.45 -10.43 28.68
N GLU A 312 3.65 -10.99 28.66
CA GLU A 312 4.74 -10.63 29.59
C GLU A 312 5.18 -9.18 29.37
N GLN A 313 5.37 -8.74 28.12
CA GLN A 313 5.71 -7.35 27.81
C GLN A 313 4.62 -6.37 28.26
N ILE A 314 3.34 -6.71 28.06
CA ILE A 314 2.22 -5.89 28.54
C ILE A 314 2.30 -5.74 30.07
N LYS A 315 2.60 -6.82 30.80
CA LYS A 315 2.74 -6.77 32.26
C LYS A 315 3.90 -5.87 32.67
N LEU A 316 5.07 -6.03 32.06
CA LEU A 316 6.26 -5.20 32.34
C LEU A 316 5.97 -3.71 32.07
N LEU A 317 5.33 -3.39 30.94
CA LEU A 317 4.96 -2.01 30.62
C LEU A 317 3.97 -1.42 31.62
N LYS A 318 2.96 -2.19 32.05
CA LYS A 318 2.02 -1.76 33.10
C LYS A 318 2.71 -1.52 34.44
N GLU A 319 3.66 -2.34 34.83
CA GLU A 319 4.47 -2.16 36.03
C GLU A 319 5.39 -0.94 35.93
N GLN A 320 5.99 -0.71 34.74
CA GLN A 320 6.89 0.41 34.48
C GLN A 320 6.17 1.76 34.49
N TYR A 321 5.02 1.85 33.86
CA TYR A 321 4.30 3.12 33.72
C TYR A 321 3.25 3.36 34.80
N GLY A 322 2.76 2.31 35.47
CA GLY A 322 1.78 2.42 36.55
C GLY A 322 0.50 3.13 36.11
N GLU A 323 0.12 4.18 36.84
CA GLU A 323 -1.08 4.99 36.57
C GLU A 323 -0.84 6.13 35.56
N ARG A 324 0.38 6.27 35.03
CA ARG A 324 0.69 7.32 34.06
C ARG A 324 -0.10 7.17 32.76
N ARG A 325 -0.44 8.30 32.15
CA ARG A 325 -1.06 8.32 30.83
C ARG A 325 -0.02 8.04 29.75
N VAL A 326 -0.23 7.01 28.97
CA VAL A 326 0.69 6.63 27.88
C VAL A 326 0.26 7.32 26.58
N ILE A 327 1.16 8.12 26.02
CA ILE A 327 1.02 8.72 24.69
C ILE A 327 1.95 7.96 23.75
N LEU A 328 1.37 7.26 22.78
CA LEU A 328 2.10 6.37 21.89
C LEU A 328 2.30 7.01 20.51
N GLY A 329 3.54 7.01 20.02
CA GLY A 329 3.88 7.34 18.63
C GLY A 329 4.74 6.23 18.03
N ILE A 330 4.24 5.56 16.98
CA ILE A 330 4.98 4.53 16.24
C ILE A 330 5.00 4.93 14.77
N ASP A 331 6.18 5.25 14.26
CA ASP A 331 6.37 5.68 12.88
C ASP A 331 7.73 5.19 12.35
N ARG A 332 7.81 5.01 11.04
CA ARG A 332 9.12 4.93 10.38
C ARG A 332 9.80 6.29 10.50
N LEU A 333 11.14 6.30 10.55
CA LEU A 333 11.92 7.55 10.49
C LEU A 333 11.84 8.11 9.06
N ASP A 334 10.77 8.83 8.81
CA ASP A 334 10.41 9.42 7.53
C ASP A 334 9.86 10.82 7.80
N TYR A 335 10.33 11.82 7.06
CA TYR A 335 9.92 13.22 7.24
C TYR A 335 8.40 13.40 7.05
N MET A 336 7.74 12.57 6.22
CA MET A 336 6.28 12.59 6.03
C MET A 336 5.50 12.23 7.28
N LYS A 337 6.12 11.55 8.25
CA LYS A 337 5.48 11.16 9.52
C LYS A 337 5.43 12.28 10.54
N GLY A 338 6.09 13.40 10.26
CA GLY A 338 6.05 14.60 11.10
C GLY A 338 6.59 14.37 12.52
N ILE A 339 7.58 13.49 12.70
CA ILE A 339 8.13 13.16 14.02
C ILE A 339 8.58 14.43 14.78
N PRO A 340 9.30 15.41 14.17
CA PRO A 340 9.62 16.65 14.86
C PRO A 340 8.37 17.42 15.30
N HIS A 341 7.32 17.45 14.49
CA HIS A 341 6.06 18.14 14.84
C HIS A 341 5.34 17.46 16.00
N LYS A 342 5.36 16.11 16.08
CA LYS A 342 4.82 15.36 17.21
C LYS A 342 5.55 15.69 18.52
N LEU A 343 6.89 15.76 18.47
CA LEU A 343 7.71 16.12 19.62
C LEU A 343 7.46 17.58 20.06
N MET A 344 7.40 18.51 19.10
CA MET A 344 7.09 19.91 19.37
C MET A 344 5.68 20.08 19.95
N ALA A 345 4.69 19.37 19.40
CA ALA A 345 3.32 19.40 19.92
C ALA A 345 3.25 18.89 21.37
N PHE A 346 4.01 17.86 21.70
CA PHE A 346 4.09 17.34 23.06
C PHE A 346 4.81 18.32 24.01
N ASP A 347 5.88 18.96 23.57
CA ASP A 347 6.57 20.01 24.32
C ASP A 347 5.65 21.21 24.61
N CYS A 348 4.92 21.69 23.58
CA CYS A 348 3.89 22.73 23.78
C CYS A 348 2.81 22.29 24.77
N PHE A 349 2.32 21.04 24.65
CA PHE A 349 1.33 20.52 25.59
C PHE A 349 1.83 20.55 27.03
N LEU A 350 3.04 20.08 27.31
CA LEU A 350 3.61 20.11 28.66
C LEU A 350 3.93 21.52 29.15
N THR A 351 4.22 22.47 28.24
CA THR A 351 4.41 23.89 28.58
C THR A 351 3.09 24.55 28.97
N ASP A 352 2.02 24.29 28.23
CA ASP A 352 0.70 24.87 28.48
C ASP A 352 -0.03 24.18 29.64
N HIS A 353 0.34 22.92 29.94
CA HIS A 353 -0.27 22.05 30.94
C HIS A 353 0.78 21.42 31.86
N PRO A 354 1.46 22.23 32.70
CA PRO A 354 2.56 21.75 33.55
C PRO A 354 2.12 20.69 34.58
N GLU A 355 0.80 20.60 34.89
CA GLU A 355 0.24 19.56 35.74
C GLU A 355 0.41 18.14 35.17
N TRP A 356 0.73 17.99 33.88
CA TRP A 356 0.95 16.69 33.23
C TRP A 356 2.44 16.29 33.19
N VAL A 357 3.34 17.15 33.64
CA VAL A 357 4.77 16.81 33.68
C VAL A 357 5.01 15.72 34.72
N GLY A 358 5.42 14.54 34.25
CA GLY A 358 5.61 13.34 35.07
C GLY A 358 4.37 12.46 35.25
N GLU A 359 3.20 12.91 34.75
CA GLU A 359 1.94 12.14 34.78
C GLU A 359 1.66 11.41 33.46
N CYS A 360 2.44 11.72 32.42
CA CYS A 360 2.38 11.05 31.13
C CYS A 360 3.79 10.71 30.61
#